data_4163c3220fdbb96006a9f1ee790b6d0e
#
_entry.id   4163c3220fdbb96006a9f1ee790b6d0e
#
_cell.length_a   1.000
_cell.length_b   1.000
_cell.length_c   1.000
_cell.angle_alpha   90.00
_cell.angle_beta   90.00
_cell.angle_gamma   90.00
#
_symmetry.space_group_name_H-M   'P 1'
#
loop_
_entity.id
_entity.type
_entity.pdbx_description
1 polymer ?
#
loop_
_entity_poly.entity_id
_entity_poly.type
_entity_poly.pdbx_seq_one_letter_code
_entity_poly.pdbx_strand_id
1 'polypeptide(L)'
;MGATLTNIFAKGPPAAPAESPHEKFRVAMRELAGAVSVISCGEDERRTGFTATSVSSLSLDPPTLIVCVNRSSSSWPTLREAPSFGVNILSASHRELAHRFAGGSGAEGAQRYEGGQWMTLATGAP
;
A
#
# COMPACT_ATOMS: atom_id res chain seq x y z
N MET A 1 -47.84 39.40 -36.82
CA MET A 1 -46.49 39.43 -36.29
C MET A 1 -46.45 38.48 -35.11
N GLY A 2 -45.97 37.28 -35.32
CA GLY A 2 -45.81 36.26 -34.28
C GLY A 2 -44.44 36.39 -33.61
N ALA A 3 -44.37 36.73 -32.35
CA ALA A 3 -43.16 36.68 -31.56
C ALA A 3 -42.88 35.23 -31.16
N THR A 4 -41.81 34.68 -31.72
CA THR A 4 -41.29 33.35 -31.33
C THR A 4 -40.61 33.49 -29.99
N LEU A 5 -41.19 32.95 -28.93
CA LEU A 5 -40.51 32.80 -27.63
C LEU A 5 -39.43 31.71 -27.76
N THR A 6 -38.19 32.15 -27.90
CA THR A 6 -37.05 31.26 -27.83
C THR A 6 -36.92 30.73 -26.40
N ASN A 7 -37.01 29.41 -26.26
CA ASN A 7 -36.88 28.72 -24.97
C ASN A 7 -35.40 28.83 -24.51
N ILE A 8 -35.16 29.72 -23.53
CA ILE A 8 -33.86 30.01 -22.92
C ILE A 8 -33.56 29.10 -21.72
N PHE A 9 -34.11 27.88 -21.68
CA PHE A 9 -33.59 26.86 -20.77
C PHE A 9 -32.39 26.20 -21.41
N ALA A 10 -31.28 26.93 -21.44
CA ALA A 10 -29.99 26.33 -21.71
C ALA A 10 -29.76 25.23 -20.67
N LYS A 11 -29.73 24.00 -21.13
CA LYS A 11 -29.32 22.86 -20.35
C LYS A 11 -27.92 23.17 -19.82
N GLY A 12 -27.78 23.39 -18.51
CA GLY A 12 -26.49 23.61 -17.88
C GLY A 12 -25.48 22.54 -18.27
N PRO A 13 -24.18 22.81 -18.16
CA PRO A 13 -23.18 21.80 -18.49
C PRO A 13 -23.49 20.50 -17.75
N PRO A 14 -23.25 19.34 -18.38
CA PRO A 14 -23.50 18.06 -17.74
C PRO A 14 -22.77 18.03 -16.41
N ALA A 15 -23.48 17.65 -15.34
CA ALA A 15 -22.88 17.49 -14.04
C ALA A 15 -21.68 16.53 -14.17
N ALA A 16 -20.57 16.90 -13.57
CA ALA A 16 -19.41 16.02 -13.52
C ALA A 16 -19.84 14.63 -12.98
N PRO A 17 -19.34 13.53 -13.55
CA PRO A 17 -19.72 12.22 -13.09
C PRO A 17 -19.49 12.12 -11.58
N ALA A 18 -20.50 11.69 -10.85
CA ALA A 18 -20.41 11.55 -9.39
C ALA A 18 -19.33 10.53 -9.08
N GLU A 19 -18.32 10.93 -8.28
CA GLU A 19 -17.27 10.03 -7.82
C GLU A 19 -17.88 8.80 -7.15
N SER A 20 -17.37 7.63 -7.51
CA SER A 20 -17.85 6.38 -6.93
C SER A 20 -17.57 6.35 -5.41
N PRO A 21 -18.39 5.63 -4.62
CA PRO A 21 -18.11 5.42 -3.20
C PRO A 21 -16.70 4.89 -2.94
N HIS A 22 -16.19 4.06 -3.82
CA HIS A 22 -14.84 3.50 -3.76
C HIS A 22 -13.76 4.59 -3.92
N GLU A 23 -13.95 5.55 -4.83
CA GLU A 23 -12.99 6.65 -5.01
C GLU A 23 -13.03 7.62 -3.84
N LYS A 24 -14.20 7.95 -3.32
CA LYS A 24 -14.35 8.77 -2.11
C LYS A 24 -13.65 8.14 -0.92
N PHE A 25 -13.82 6.84 -0.72
CA PHE A 25 -13.12 6.10 0.33
C PHE A 25 -11.60 6.14 0.14
N ARG A 26 -11.11 5.92 -1.07
CA ARG A 26 -9.68 5.95 -1.37
C ARG A 26 -9.05 7.33 -1.10
N VAL A 27 -9.77 8.41 -1.44
CA VAL A 27 -9.32 9.78 -1.15
C VAL A 27 -9.26 10.00 0.36
N ALA A 28 -10.32 9.63 1.09
CA ALA A 28 -10.35 9.77 2.55
C ALA A 28 -9.23 8.98 3.24
N MET A 29 -8.90 7.78 2.76
CA MET A 29 -7.80 6.98 3.31
C MET A 29 -6.41 7.59 3.09
N ARG A 30 -6.23 8.46 2.11
CA ARG A 30 -4.97 9.19 1.90
C ARG A 30 -4.72 10.26 2.94
N GLU A 31 -5.78 10.77 3.56
CA GLU A 31 -5.69 11.76 4.65
C GLU A 31 -5.35 11.10 6.00
N LEU A 32 -5.46 9.77 6.09
CA LEU A 32 -5.13 9.03 7.30
C LEU A 32 -3.61 8.92 7.44
N ALA A 33 -3.05 9.74 8.33
CA ALA A 33 -1.62 9.70 8.65
C ALA A 33 -1.29 8.41 9.41
N GLY A 34 -0.23 7.73 9.00
CA GLY A 34 0.28 6.54 9.66
C GLY A 34 1.75 6.32 9.36
N ALA A 35 2.42 5.57 10.23
CA ALA A 35 3.78 5.14 9.96
C ALA A 35 3.80 4.21 8.75
N VAL A 36 4.78 4.41 7.88
CA VAL A 36 4.99 3.54 6.73
C VAL A 36 6.06 2.51 7.09
N SER A 37 5.76 1.24 6.83
CA SER A 37 6.68 0.14 7.08
C SER A 37 6.81 -0.74 5.84
N VAL A 38 7.95 -1.41 5.69
CA VAL A 38 8.08 -2.55 4.78
C VAL A 38 8.01 -3.83 5.58
N ILE A 39 7.10 -4.70 5.20
CA ILE A 39 7.06 -6.07 5.70
C ILE A 39 7.87 -6.91 4.74
N SER A 40 8.91 -7.55 5.26
CA SER A 40 9.86 -8.37 4.50
C SER A 40 9.77 -9.83 4.94
N CYS A 41 9.86 -10.77 4.02
CA CYS A 41 9.81 -12.20 4.31
C CYS A 41 10.49 -13.01 3.21
N GLY A 42 10.73 -14.29 3.51
CA GLY A 42 11.43 -15.22 2.62
C GLY A 42 12.94 -15.07 2.69
N GLU A 43 13.64 -15.99 2.07
CA GLU A 43 15.11 -16.06 2.06
C GLU A 43 15.64 -16.05 0.63
N ASP A 44 16.83 -15.51 0.44
CA ASP A 44 17.55 -15.47 -0.82
C ASP A 44 16.68 -14.98 -1.99
N GLU A 45 16.61 -15.76 -3.06
CA GLU A 45 15.85 -15.42 -4.27
C GLU A 45 14.32 -15.46 -4.06
N ARG A 46 13.84 -16.11 -2.99
CA ARG A 46 12.43 -16.16 -2.64
C ARG A 46 11.99 -15.03 -1.70
N ARG A 47 12.91 -14.16 -1.33
CA ARG A 47 12.57 -13.00 -0.50
C ARG A 47 11.61 -12.08 -1.25
N THR A 48 10.67 -11.57 -0.50
CA THR A 48 9.66 -10.62 -0.99
C THR A 48 9.19 -9.73 0.15
N GLY A 49 8.28 -8.83 -0.14
CA GLY A 49 7.71 -7.95 0.86
C GLY A 49 6.72 -6.98 0.26
N PHE A 50 6.13 -6.16 1.10
CA PHE A 50 5.18 -5.14 0.69
C PHE A 50 5.21 -3.94 1.64
N THR A 51 4.78 -2.80 1.15
CA THR A 51 4.60 -1.60 1.97
C THR A 51 3.29 -1.67 2.72
N ALA A 52 3.33 -1.42 4.01
CA ALA A 52 2.18 -1.43 4.90
C ALA A 52 2.10 -0.17 5.75
N THR A 53 0.89 0.31 5.97
CA THR A 53 0.53 1.33 6.97
C THR A 53 -0.33 0.74 8.10
N SER A 54 -0.61 -0.55 8.03
CA SER A 54 -1.50 -1.28 8.94
C SER A 54 -0.77 -2.01 10.06
N VAL A 55 0.47 -1.60 10.37
CA VAL A 55 1.22 -2.18 11.49
C VAL A 55 0.74 -1.55 12.79
N SER A 56 0.35 -2.40 13.76
CA SER A 56 -0.08 -1.95 15.07
C SER A 56 0.40 -2.90 16.17
N SER A 57 0.67 -2.38 17.35
CA SER A 57 0.85 -3.21 18.54
C SER A 57 -0.50 -3.78 18.97
N LEU A 58 -0.54 -5.08 19.18
CA LEU A 58 -1.73 -5.79 19.69
C LEU A 58 -1.63 -6.07 21.19
N SER A 59 -0.45 -6.48 21.66
CA SER A 59 -0.22 -6.82 23.07
C SER A 59 1.24 -6.58 23.44
N LEU A 60 1.48 -6.27 24.70
CA LEU A 60 2.82 -6.20 25.30
C LEU A 60 3.21 -7.54 25.98
N ASP A 61 2.23 -8.30 26.41
CA ASP A 61 2.44 -9.61 27.04
C ASP A 61 1.42 -10.62 26.54
N PRO A 62 1.82 -11.59 25.71
CA PRO A 62 3.11 -11.64 25.02
C PRO A 62 3.27 -10.49 24.00
N PRO A 63 4.51 -10.06 23.68
CA PRO A 63 4.76 -9.04 22.68
C PRO A 63 4.21 -9.48 21.32
N THR A 64 3.20 -8.75 20.82
CA THR A 64 2.48 -9.15 19.62
C THR A 64 2.21 -7.93 18.74
N LEU A 65 2.48 -8.08 17.44
CA LEU A 65 2.12 -7.11 16.39
C LEU A 65 1.03 -7.68 15.51
N ILE A 66 0.20 -6.79 14.96
CA ILE A 66 -0.75 -7.11 13.91
C ILE A 66 -0.38 -6.38 12.63
N VAL A 67 -0.43 -7.08 11.51
CA VAL A 67 -0.21 -6.55 10.16
C VAL A 67 -1.32 -7.08 9.25
N CYS A 68 -1.99 -6.19 8.52
CA CYS A 68 -2.95 -6.61 7.52
C CYS A 68 -2.27 -6.78 6.16
N VAL A 69 -2.56 -7.87 5.48
CA VAL A 69 -2.05 -8.15 4.14
C VAL A 69 -3.19 -8.44 3.17
N ASN A 70 -3.09 -7.87 1.97
CA ASN A 70 -4.01 -8.21 0.89
C ASN A 70 -3.63 -9.57 0.32
N ARG A 71 -4.55 -10.53 0.34
CA ARG A 71 -4.32 -11.89 -0.17
C ARG A 71 -4.09 -11.95 -1.69
N SER A 72 -4.44 -10.89 -2.43
CA SER A 72 -4.11 -10.76 -3.85
C SER A 72 -2.73 -10.15 -4.11
N SER A 73 -1.98 -9.78 -3.06
CA SER A 73 -0.60 -9.30 -3.19
C SER A 73 0.31 -10.39 -3.73
N SER A 74 1.24 -10.04 -4.62
CA SER A 74 2.29 -10.96 -5.12
C SER A 74 3.19 -11.50 -4.01
N SER A 75 3.24 -10.85 -2.84
CA SER A 75 4.01 -11.31 -1.67
C SER A 75 3.25 -12.32 -0.80
N TRP A 76 1.93 -12.46 -0.97
CA TRP A 76 1.11 -13.32 -0.12
C TRP A 76 1.53 -14.80 -0.11
N PRO A 77 1.82 -15.45 -1.28
CA PRO A 77 2.22 -16.86 -1.28
C PRO A 77 3.45 -17.13 -0.41
N THR A 78 4.50 -16.29 -0.54
CA THR A 78 5.72 -16.43 0.26
C THR A 78 5.47 -16.10 1.74
N LEU A 79 4.73 -15.02 2.02
CA LEU A 79 4.46 -14.62 3.40
C LEU A 79 3.68 -15.71 4.16
N ARG A 80 2.72 -16.35 3.52
CA ARG A 80 1.91 -17.41 4.13
C ARG A 80 2.75 -18.64 4.54
N GLU A 81 3.84 -18.90 3.83
CA GLU A 81 4.71 -20.05 4.04
C GLU A 81 5.93 -19.71 4.91
N ALA A 82 6.27 -18.42 5.00
CA ALA A 82 7.42 -17.97 5.77
C ALA A 82 7.19 -18.19 7.28
N PRO A 83 8.18 -18.73 8.00
CA PRO A 83 8.08 -18.94 9.45
C PRO A 83 8.15 -17.63 10.25
N SER A 84 8.65 -16.57 9.62
CA SER A 84 8.85 -15.26 10.22
C SER A 84 8.79 -14.15 9.16
N PHE A 85 8.60 -12.92 9.61
CA PHE A 85 8.71 -11.73 8.78
C PHE A 85 9.39 -10.60 9.54
N GLY A 86 10.03 -9.69 8.80
CA GLY A 86 10.62 -8.47 9.32
C GLY A 86 9.64 -7.31 9.23
N VAL A 87 9.72 -6.39 10.20
CA VAL A 87 9.00 -5.12 10.17
C VAL A 87 10.02 -3.99 10.14
N ASN A 88 10.12 -3.32 9.01
CA ASN A 88 11.09 -2.25 8.77
C ASN A 88 10.35 -0.91 8.77
N ILE A 89 10.46 -0.14 9.85
CA ILE A 89 9.85 1.18 9.97
C ILE A 89 10.67 2.16 9.13
N LEU A 90 10.01 2.84 8.19
CA LEU A 90 10.66 3.73 7.25
C LEU A 90 10.70 5.17 7.75
N SER A 91 11.79 5.87 7.45
CA SER A 91 11.90 7.32 7.57
C SER A 91 11.50 8.02 6.27
N ALA A 92 11.37 9.33 6.31
CA ALA A 92 11.06 10.15 5.13
C ALA A 92 12.07 10.00 3.98
N SER A 93 13.35 9.66 4.29
CA SER A 93 14.39 9.40 3.29
C SER A 93 14.20 8.09 2.52
N HIS A 94 13.34 7.18 3.00
CA HIS A 94 13.09 5.87 2.38
C HIS A 94 11.86 5.86 1.44
N ARG A 95 11.47 7.01 0.91
CA ARG A 95 10.29 7.15 0.05
C ARG A 95 10.36 6.24 -1.18
N GLU A 96 11.53 6.18 -1.84
CA GLU A 96 11.74 5.33 -3.02
C GLU A 96 11.59 3.85 -2.67
N LEU A 97 12.09 3.45 -1.51
CA LEU A 97 11.94 2.09 -1.00
C LEU A 97 10.47 1.75 -0.76
N ALA A 98 9.74 2.64 -0.08
CA ALA A 98 8.30 2.49 0.13
C ALA A 98 7.54 2.31 -1.18
N HIS A 99 7.84 3.12 -2.19
CA HIS A 99 7.22 3.06 -3.52
C HIS A 99 7.51 1.74 -4.23
N ARG A 100 8.74 1.24 -4.13
CA ARG A 100 9.18 -0.03 -4.74
C ARG A 100 8.42 -1.21 -4.14
N PHE A 101 8.33 -1.29 -2.82
CA PHE A 101 7.60 -2.34 -2.12
C PHE A 101 6.08 -2.21 -2.23
N ALA A 102 5.56 -1.04 -2.60
CA ALA A 102 4.15 -0.83 -2.95
C ALA A 102 3.79 -1.30 -4.37
N GLY A 103 4.76 -1.77 -5.15
CA GLY A 103 4.56 -2.20 -6.53
C GLY A 103 4.62 -1.08 -7.57
N GLY A 104 4.94 0.15 -7.16
CA GLY A 104 4.96 1.32 -8.05
C GLY A 104 6.09 1.30 -9.09
N SER A 105 7.14 0.51 -8.88
CA SER A 105 8.27 0.38 -9.82
C SER A 105 8.16 -0.81 -10.78
N GLY A 106 7.15 -1.66 -10.62
CA GLY A 106 7.05 -2.93 -11.34
C GLY A 106 8.02 -4.02 -10.85
N ALA A 107 8.88 -3.73 -9.85
CA ALA A 107 9.77 -4.72 -9.26
C ALA A 107 8.99 -5.76 -8.46
N GLU A 108 9.38 -7.02 -8.56
CA GLU A 108 8.76 -8.13 -7.85
C GLU A 108 9.78 -8.95 -7.06
N GLY A 109 9.33 -9.66 -6.03
CA GLY A 109 10.16 -10.57 -5.25
C GLY A 109 11.46 -9.94 -4.77
N ALA A 110 12.58 -10.61 -5.02
CA ALA A 110 13.91 -10.19 -4.63
C ALA A 110 14.36 -8.86 -5.26
N GLN A 111 13.85 -8.50 -6.44
CA GLN A 111 14.18 -7.23 -7.10
C GLN A 111 13.80 -6.00 -6.27
N ARG A 112 12.80 -6.12 -5.38
CA ARG A 112 12.41 -5.02 -4.49
C ARG A 112 13.51 -4.61 -3.53
N TYR A 113 14.47 -5.48 -3.28
CA TYR A 113 15.57 -5.28 -2.33
C TYR A 113 16.79 -4.57 -2.95
N GLU A 114 16.83 -4.43 -4.27
CA GLU A 114 17.94 -3.80 -4.97
C GLU A 114 18.21 -2.37 -4.49
N GLY A 115 19.47 -2.01 -4.35
CA GLY A 115 19.92 -0.68 -3.93
C GLY A 115 19.70 -0.37 -2.45
N GLY A 116 19.17 -1.29 -1.65
CA GLY A 116 19.04 -1.17 -0.21
C GLY A 116 20.14 -1.93 0.54
N GLN A 117 20.46 -1.50 1.75
CA GLN A 117 21.28 -2.26 2.69
C GLN A 117 20.35 -3.08 3.58
N TRP A 118 20.40 -4.39 3.42
CA TRP A 118 19.55 -5.32 4.16
C TRP A 118 20.37 -6.22 5.05
N MET A 119 19.85 -6.49 6.23
CA MET A 119 20.40 -7.47 7.16
C MET A 119 19.43 -8.63 7.28
N THR A 120 19.96 -9.83 7.41
CA THR A 120 19.14 -10.98 7.80
C THR A 120 19.05 -11.03 9.33
N LEU A 121 17.84 -11.05 9.84
CA LEU A 121 17.57 -11.17 11.28
C LEU A 121 17.87 -12.58 11.78
N ALA A 122 18.01 -12.74 13.10
CA ALA A 122 18.20 -14.05 13.73
C ALA A 122 17.07 -15.06 13.41
N THR A 123 15.90 -14.57 13.00
CA THR A 123 14.75 -15.38 12.56
C THR A 123 14.84 -15.83 11.11
N GLY A 124 15.85 -15.42 10.35
CA GLY A 124 15.98 -15.63 8.91
C GLY A 124 15.24 -14.59 8.04
N ALA A 125 14.42 -13.74 8.63
CA ALA A 125 13.74 -12.68 7.86
C ALA A 125 14.73 -11.57 7.43
N PRO A 126 14.60 -11.05 6.18
CA PRO A 126 15.40 -9.93 5.70
C PRO A 126 14.96 -8.59 6.27
#